data_90c7d57735ab37cdfab9b9ddfd298ce9
#
_entry.id   90c7d57735ab37cdfab9b9ddfd298ce9
#
_cell.length_a   1.000
_cell.length_b   1.000
_cell.length_c   1.000
_cell.angle_alpha   90.00
_cell.angle_beta   90.00
_cell.angle_gamma   90.00
#
_symmetry.space_group_name_H-M   'P 1'
#
loop_
_entity.id
_entity.type
_entity.pdbx_description
1 polymer ?
#
loop_
_entity_poly.entity_id
_entity_poly.type
_entity_poly.pdbx_seq_one_letter_code
_entity_poly.pdbx_strand_id
1 'polypeptide(L)'
;NPMDLAWLDPPGSGPWLQALSLLESLGAIVTGHNGLELTDHGEQMVGLAVHPRLAHMLICGQSIGHTETACLIASILSDRDPMGRDSPDMNERLDILLGKSTCPNQHRGWFRRTHQLAKKFSAQIKRLVITATTNPPESYQVSGYLIACAYPDRIARRRHAGGFQLSNGRGA
;
A
#
# COMPACT_ATOMS: atom_id res chain seq x y z
N ASN A 1 0.06 -18.45 -18.83
CA ASN A 1 -1.22 -17.72 -18.99
C ASN A 1 -2.13 -18.10 -17.82
N PRO A 2 -2.73 -17.13 -17.10
CA PRO A 2 -3.63 -17.46 -15.98
C PRO A 2 -4.87 -18.24 -16.40
N MET A 3 -5.26 -18.18 -17.70
CA MET A 3 -6.36 -18.99 -18.21
C MET A 3 -6.01 -20.48 -18.30
N ASP A 4 -4.72 -20.83 -18.16
CA ASP A 4 -4.25 -22.23 -18.15
C ASP A 4 -4.35 -22.85 -16.74
N LEU A 5 -4.70 -22.06 -15.72
CA LEU A 5 -4.92 -22.54 -14.36
C LEU A 5 -6.30 -23.20 -14.22
N ALA A 6 -6.38 -24.19 -13.35
CA ALA A 6 -7.63 -24.91 -13.06
C ALA A 6 -8.57 -24.04 -12.18
N TRP A 7 -9.18 -23.05 -12.80
CA TRP A 7 -10.17 -22.20 -12.12
C TRP A 7 -11.52 -22.95 -12.02
N LEU A 8 -12.21 -22.79 -10.88
CA LEU A 8 -13.62 -23.14 -10.81
C LEU A 8 -14.46 -22.16 -11.65
N ASP A 9 -14.19 -20.85 -11.46
CA ASP A 9 -14.73 -19.75 -12.25
C ASP A 9 -13.58 -18.84 -12.69
N PRO A 10 -13.20 -18.81 -13.98
CA PRO A 10 -12.10 -17.98 -14.45
C PRO A 10 -12.45 -16.48 -14.33
N PRO A 11 -11.48 -15.62 -14.04
CA PRO A 11 -11.72 -14.18 -13.98
C PRO A 11 -12.14 -13.64 -15.34
N GLY A 12 -13.15 -12.75 -15.36
CA GLY A 12 -13.52 -12.05 -16.58
C GLY A 12 -12.38 -11.19 -17.13
N SER A 13 -12.38 -10.92 -18.44
CA SER A 13 -11.33 -10.15 -19.11
C SER A 13 -11.15 -8.74 -18.53
N GLY A 14 -12.21 -8.06 -18.14
CA GLY A 14 -12.16 -6.71 -17.55
C GLY A 14 -11.41 -6.68 -16.22
N PRO A 15 -11.82 -7.45 -15.19
CA PRO A 15 -11.08 -7.56 -13.94
C PRO A 15 -9.62 -8.01 -14.12
N TRP A 16 -9.37 -8.90 -15.08
CA TRP A 16 -8.01 -9.35 -15.40
C TRP A 16 -7.13 -8.20 -15.91
N LEU A 17 -7.59 -7.44 -16.90
CA LEU A 17 -6.86 -6.29 -17.44
C LEU A 17 -6.62 -5.20 -16.38
N GLN A 18 -7.61 -4.97 -15.49
CA GLN A 18 -7.42 -4.05 -14.37
C GLN A 18 -6.34 -4.52 -13.39
N ALA A 19 -6.26 -5.82 -13.11
CA ALA A 19 -5.22 -6.38 -12.26
C ALA A 19 -3.82 -6.23 -12.89
N LEU A 20 -3.69 -6.49 -14.19
CA LEU A 20 -2.43 -6.29 -14.92
C LEU A 20 -2.01 -4.82 -14.90
N SER A 21 -2.93 -3.91 -15.25
CA SER A 21 -2.65 -2.47 -15.23
C SER A 21 -2.22 -1.98 -13.83
N LEU A 22 -2.82 -2.52 -12.76
CA LEU A 22 -2.37 -2.24 -11.41
C LEU A 22 -0.95 -2.74 -11.16
N LEU A 23 -0.64 -3.99 -11.49
CA LEU A 23 0.69 -4.56 -11.27
C LEU A 23 1.76 -3.82 -12.07
N GLU A 24 1.47 -3.41 -13.30
CA GLU A 24 2.35 -2.53 -14.09
C GLU A 24 2.55 -1.17 -13.42
N SER A 25 1.48 -0.54 -12.94
CA SER A 25 1.56 0.76 -12.24
C SER A 25 2.35 0.70 -10.92
N LEU A 26 2.40 -0.47 -10.29
CA LEU A 26 3.22 -0.74 -9.11
C LEU A 26 4.65 -1.19 -9.46
N GLY A 27 4.99 -1.29 -10.74
CA GLY A 27 6.30 -1.75 -11.20
C GLY A 27 6.59 -3.23 -10.91
N ALA A 28 5.56 -4.04 -10.64
CA ALA A 28 5.71 -5.46 -10.34
C ALA A 28 5.93 -6.30 -11.59
N ILE A 29 5.36 -5.89 -12.72
CA ILE A 29 5.47 -6.57 -14.01
C ILE A 29 5.79 -5.56 -15.11
N VAL A 30 6.39 -6.06 -16.20
CA VAL A 30 6.63 -5.31 -17.44
C VAL A 30 6.22 -6.15 -18.64
N THR A 31 5.88 -5.50 -19.74
CA THR A 31 5.69 -6.19 -21.01
C THR A 31 7.04 -6.32 -21.70
N GLY A 32 7.61 -7.53 -21.68
CA GLY A 32 8.85 -7.90 -22.34
C GLY A 32 8.63 -8.49 -23.74
N HIS A 33 9.73 -8.93 -24.38
CA HIS A 33 9.70 -9.54 -25.72
C HIS A 33 8.89 -10.84 -25.76
N ASN A 34 8.84 -11.60 -24.66
CA ASN A 34 8.15 -12.90 -24.56
C ASN A 34 6.78 -12.80 -23.86
N GLY A 35 6.27 -11.61 -23.64
CA GLY A 35 5.02 -11.35 -22.93
C GLY A 35 5.24 -10.67 -21.58
N LEU A 36 4.37 -10.95 -20.60
CA LEU A 36 4.47 -10.37 -19.25
C LEU A 36 5.61 -11.01 -18.47
N GLU A 37 6.48 -10.19 -17.95
CA GLU A 37 7.65 -10.60 -17.16
C GLU A 37 7.57 -9.98 -15.75
N LEU A 38 7.97 -10.74 -14.73
CA LEU A 38 8.08 -10.27 -13.37
C LEU A 38 9.36 -9.44 -13.22
N THR A 39 9.29 -8.29 -12.57
CA THR A 39 10.47 -7.48 -12.25
C THR A 39 11.12 -7.95 -10.95
N ASP A 40 12.38 -7.55 -10.68
CA ASP A 40 13.03 -7.78 -9.37
C ASP A 40 12.17 -7.21 -8.21
N HIS A 41 11.53 -6.06 -8.45
CA HIS A 41 10.60 -5.47 -7.49
C HIS A 41 9.36 -6.35 -7.30
N GLY A 42 8.81 -6.88 -8.39
CA GLY A 42 7.71 -7.84 -8.35
C GLY A 42 8.05 -9.11 -7.59
N GLU A 43 9.26 -9.65 -7.75
CA GLU A 43 9.74 -10.80 -6.99
C GLU A 43 9.81 -10.50 -5.49
N GLN A 44 10.32 -9.32 -5.12
CA GLN A 44 10.30 -8.87 -3.72
C GLN A 44 8.86 -8.75 -3.17
N MET A 45 7.91 -8.24 -3.97
CA MET A 45 6.50 -8.14 -3.57
C MET A 45 5.86 -9.51 -3.34
N VAL A 46 6.17 -10.51 -4.17
CA VAL A 46 5.67 -11.90 -4.01
C VAL A 46 6.12 -12.50 -2.67
N GLY A 47 7.31 -12.14 -2.20
CA GLY A 47 7.84 -12.57 -0.90
C GLY A 47 7.05 -12.04 0.31
N LEU A 48 6.15 -11.08 0.11
CA LEU A 48 5.31 -10.49 1.15
C LEU A 48 3.88 -11.02 1.04
N ALA A 49 3.39 -11.73 2.06
CA ALA A 49 2.04 -12.31 2.08
C ALA A 49 0.96 -11.25 2.35
N VAL A 50 0.90 -10.22 1.50
CA VAL A 50 -0.05 -9.10 1.58
C VAL A 50 -0.56 -8.70 0.19
N HIS A 51 -1.62 -7.87 0.15
CA HIS A 51 -2.11 -7.32 -1.12
C HIS A 51 -0.98 -6.56 -1.86
N PRO A 52 -0.85 -6.66 -3.20
CA PRO A 52 0.24 -6.05 -3.97
C PRO A 52 0.48 -4.56 -3.68
N ARG A 53 -0.58 -3.77 -3.51
CA ARG A 53 -0.49 -2.35 -3.13
C ARG A 53 0.27 -2.14 -1.82
N LEU A 54 -0.01 -2.99 -0.82
CA LEU A 54 0.64 -2.90 0.48
C LEU A 54 2.07 -3.46 0.43
N ALA A 55 2.32 -4.49 -0.38
CA ALA A 55 3.67 -5.01 -0.63
C ALA A 55 4.57 -3.92 -1.22
N HIS A 56 4.11 -3.25 -2.27
CA HIS A 56 4.82 -2.11 -2.87
C HIS A 56 5.10 -1.00 -1.85
N MET A 57 4.07 -0.58 -1.10
CA MET A 57 4.22 0.45 -0.06
C MET A 57 5.22 0.06 1.03
N LEU A 58 5.23 -1.20 1.48
CA LEU A 58 6.17 -1.69 2.49
C LEU A 58 7.61 -1.62 1.99
N ILE A 59 7.85 -2.01 0.73
CA ILE A 59 9.17 -1.91 0.08
C ILE A 59 9.60 -0.45 -0.04
N CYS A 60 8.71 0.44 -0.51
CA CYS A 60 8.96 1.88 -0.54
C CYS A 60 9.30 2.42 0.86
N GLY A 61 8.54 2.03 1.89
CA GLY A 61 8.77 2.46 3.27
C GLY A 61 10.14 2.03 3.80
N GLN A 62 10.60 0.84 3.45
CA GLN A 62 11.94 0.39 3.81
C GLN A 62 13.03 1.16 3.05
N SER A 63 12.83 1.43 1.76
CA SER A 63 13.81 2.15 0.95
C SER A 63 14.05 3.58 1.43
N ILE A 64 13.05 4.23 2.03
CA ILE A 64 13.15 5.59 2.61
C ILE A 64 13.47 5.59 4.11
N GLY A 65 13.73 4.42 4.73
CA GLY A 65 14.04 4.31 6.16
C GLY A 65 12.84 4.44 7.11
N HIS A 66 11.60 4.38 6.61
CA HIS A 66 10.36 4.51 7.38
C HIS A 66 9.55 3.21 7.46
N THR A 67 10.25 2.08 7.65
CA THR A 67 9.65 0.73 7.72
C THR A 67 8.56 0.61 8.77
N GLU A 68 8.76 1.17 9.96
CA GLU A 68 7.78 1.10 11.05
C GLU A 68 6.46 1.78 10.66
N THR A 69 6.55 3.01 10.15
CA THR A 69 5.38 3.77 9.69
C THR A 69 4.64 3.03 8.57
N ALA A 70 5.37 2.47 7.60
CA ALA A 70 4.78 1.68 6.51
C ALA A 70 4.05 0.44 7.04
N CYS A 71 4.64 -0.29 8.01
CA CYS A 71 4.02 -1.45 8.63
C CYS A 71 2.75 -1.09 9.42
N LEU A 72 2.74 0.04 10.13
CA LEU A 72 1.55 0.55 10.82
C LEU A 72 0.45 0.91 9.83
N ILE A 73 0.76 1.67 8.76
CA ILE A 73 -0.21 2.03 7.71
C ILE A 73 -0.76 0.77 7.04
N ALA A 74 0.10 -0.18 6.64
CA ALA A 74 -0.33 -1.44 6.05
C ALA A 74 -1.30 -2.20 6.96
N SER A 75 -1.03 -2.19 8.27
CA SER A 75 -1.86 -2.87 9.26
C SER A 75 -3.22 -2.18 9.45
N ILE A 76 -3.26 -0.84 9.46
CA ILE A 76 -4.50 -0.06 9.50
C ILE A 76 -5.37 -0.37 8.26
N LEU A 77 -4.75 -0.38 7.08
CA LEU A 77 -5.44 -0.64 5.81
C LEU A 77 -5.89 -2.12 5.63
N SER A 78 -5.36 -3.02 6.43
CA SER A 78 -5.69 -4.46 6.40
C SER A 78 -6.78 -4.87 7.38
N ASP A 79 -7.16 -4.02 8.34
CA ASP A 79 -8.19 -4.31 9.36
C ASP A 79 -9.31 -3.26 9.28
N ARG A 80 -10.43 -3.56 9.94
CA ARG A 80 -11.53 -2.60 10.06
C ARG A 80 -11.08 -1.41 10.93
N ASP A 81 -11.15 -0.21 10.35
CA ASP A 81 -10.84 1.03 11.03
C ASP A 81 -11.94 1.39 12.05
N PRO A 82 -11.63 1.50 13.35
CA PRO A 82 -12.62 1.85 14.38
C PRO A 82 -13.01 3.32 14.36
N MET A 83 -12.20 4.21 13.76
CA MET A 83 -12.48 5.64 13.65
C MET A 83 -13.44 5.96 12.49
N GLY A 84 -13.64 4.98 11.58
CA GLY A 84 -14.63 5.07 10.52
C GLY A 84 -14.41 6.24 9.57
N ARG A 85 -15.55 6.87 9.18
CA ARG A 85 -15.54 8.00 8.22
C ARG A 85 -15.44 9.37 8.88
N ASP A 86 -15.48 9.43 10.21
CA ASP A 86 -15.53 10.69 10.96
C ASP A 86 -14.20 11.46 10.88
N SER A 87 -13.10 10.74 10.68
CA SER A 87 -11.80 11.31 10.38
C SER A 87 -11.12 10.55 9.25
N PRO A 88 -10.90 11.16 8.08
CA PRO A 88 -10.15 10.56 6.98
C PRO A 88 -8.63 10.64 7.16
N ASP A 89 -8.11 11.38 8.15
CA ASP A 89 -6.68 11.60 8.32
C ASP A 89 -5.98 10.36 8.89
N MET A 90 -5.05 9.80 8.11
CA MET A 90 -4.21 8.68 8.52
C MET A 90 -3.31 9.03 9.70
N ASN A 91 -2.89 10.30 9.82
CA ASN A 91 -1.98 10.72 10.89
C ASN A 91 -2.61 10.60 12.28
N GLU A 92 -3.92 10.80 12.43
CA GLU A 92 -4.60 10.59 13.71
C GLU A 92 -4.47 9.14 14.20
N ARG A 93 -4.57 8.16 13.30
CA ARG A 93 -4.38 6.74 13.61
C ARG A 93 -2.94 6.44 13.97
N LEU A 94 -2.01 7.01 13.21
CA LEU A 94 -0.58 6.87 13.47
C LEU A 94 -0.19 7.48 14.80
N ASP A 95 -0.71 8.64 15.16
CA ASP A 95 -0.42 9.31 16.44
C ASP A 95 -0.89 8.48 17.64
N ILE A 96 -2.05 7.82 17.53
CA ILE A 96 -2.50 6.86 18.55
C ILE A 96 -1.56 5.66 18.61
N LEU A 97 -1.19 5.07 17.49
CA LEU A 97 -0.35 3.87 17.43
C LEU A 97 1.10 4.16 17.85
N LEU A 98 1.60 5.35 17.59
CA LEU A 98 2.93 5.81 18.01
C LEU A 98 2.96 6.36 19.45
N GLY A 99 1.83 6.36 20.16
CA GLY A 99 1.73 6.83 21.54
C GLY A 99 1.79 8.35 21.69
N LYS A 100 1.64 9.12 20.60
CA LYS A 100 1.55 10.59 20.64
C LYS A 100 0.18 11.08 21.07
N SER A 101 -0.85 10.25 20.87
CA SER A 101 -2.23 10.50 21.28
C SER A 101 -2.77 9.33 22.09
N THR A 102 -3.72 9.61 23.01
CA THR A 102 -4.33 8.58 23.86
C THR A 102 -5.24 7.66 23.07
N CYS A 103 -5.04 6.36 23.18
CA CYS A 103 -5.95 5.36 22.60
C CYS A 103 -7.24 5.27 23.44
N PRO A 104 -8.43 5.55 22.87
CA PRO A 104 -9.69 5.37 23.58
C PRO A 104 -9.88 3.91 24.04
N ASN A 105 -10.47 3.71 25.22
CA ASN A 105 -10.64 2.38 25.81
C ASN A 105 -11.36 1.39 24.87
N GLN A 106 -12.35 1.87 24.13
CA GLN A 106 -13.11 1.10 23.15
C GLN A 106 -12.28 0.62 21.95
N HIS A 107 -11.13 1.26 21.67
CA HIS A 107 -10.25 0.93 20.55
C HIS A 107 -9.01 0.11 20.95
N ARG A 108 -8.85 -0.25 22.23
CA ARG A 108 -7.69 -1.04 22.70
C ARG A 108 -7.52 -2.38 22.00
N GLY A 109 -8.61 -3.02 21.60
CA GLY A 109 -8.57 -4.26 20.83
C GLY A 109 -7.96 -4.06 19.44
N TRP A 110 -8.40 -3.02 18.73
CA TRP A 110 -7.83 -2.61 17.45
C TRP A 110 -6.34 -2.25 17.60
N PHE A 111 -5.98 -1.40 18.56
CA PHE A 111 -4.59 -1.02 18.83
C PHE A 111 -3.66 -2.24 18.94
N ARG A 112 -4.05 -3.24 19.75
CA ARG A 112 -3.25 -4.46 19.91
C ARG A 112 -3.14 -5.28 18.64
N ARG A 113 -4.24 -5.48 17.90
CA ARG A 113 -4.23 -6.25 16.65
C ARG A 113 -3.36 -5.56 15.59
N THR A 114 -3.49 -4.23 15.43
CA THR A 114 -2.70 -3.44 14.49
C THR A 114 -1.21 -3.55 14.77
N HIS A 115 -0.79 -3.41 16.04
CA HIS A 115 0.61 -3.60 16.42
C HIS A 115 1.13 -5.03 16.18
N GLN A 116 0.30 -6.05 16.47
CA GLN A 116 0.68 -7.44 16.18
C GLN A 116 0.87 -7.68 14.69
N LEU A 117 -0.02 -7.14 13.86
CA LEU A 117 0.07 -7.25 12.41
C LEU A 117 1.27 -6.48 11.86
N ALA A 118 1.52 -5.26 12.35
CA ALA A 118 2.69 -4.46 11.99
C ALA A 118 4.00 -5.18 12.31
N LYS A 119 4.09 -5.87 13.46
CA LYS A 119 5.25 -6.72 13.79
C LYS A 119 5.46 -7.85 12.80
N LYS A 120 4.37 -8.50 12.34
CA LYS A 120 4.45 -9.56 11.31
C LYS A 120 4.99 -8.99 9.98
N PHE A 121 4.46 -7.86 9.54
CA PHE A 121 4.94 -7.18 8.31
C PHE A 121 6.41 -6.76 8.45
N SER A 122 6.80 -6.19 9.60
CA SER A 122 8.19 -5.84 9.88
C SER A 122 9.13 -7.05 9.83
N ALA A 123 8.70 -8.20 10.33
CA ALA A 123 9.50 -9.42 10.26
C ALA A 123 9.65 -9.96 8.82
N GLN A 124 8.64 -9.78 7.98
CA GLN A 124 8.69 -10.19 6.57
C GLN A 124 9.61 -9.26 5.76
N ILE A 125 9.37 -7.93 5.86
CA ILE A 125 10.10 -6.95 5.06
C ILE A 125 11.60 -6.92 5.39
N LYS A 126 12.00 -7.14 6.64
CA LYS A 126 13.41 -7.21 7.07
C LYS A 126 14.20 -8.35 6.46
N ARG A 127 13.54 -9.35 5.86
CA ARG A 127 14.19 -10.45 5.14
C ARG A 127 14.59 -10.07 3.72
N LEU A 128 14.04 -8.99 3.19
CA LEU A 128 14.33 -8.50 1.85
C LEU A 128 15.53 -7.56 1.87
N VAL A 129 16.37 -7.69 0.86
CA VAL A 129 17.47 -6.75 0.60
C VAL A 129 16.92 -5.64 -0.28
N ILE A 130 16.69 -4.46 0.31
CA ILE A 130 16.11 -3.31 -0.39
C ILE A 130 17.14 -2.19 -0.41
N THR A 131 17.39 -1.65 -1.59
CA THR A 131 18.28 -0.49 -1.77
C THR A 131 17.61 0.77 -1.22
N ALA A 132 18.36 1.50 -0.38
CA ALA A 132 17.89 2.78 0.13
C ALA A 132 17.78 3.81 -1.00
N THR A 133 16.72 4.64 -0.97
CA THR A 133 16.61 5.78 -1.88
C THR A 133 17.51 6.91 -1.46
N THR A 134 18.06 7.62 -2.44
CA THR A 134 18.97 8.76 -2.20
C THR A 134 18.24 10.05 -1.85
N ASN A 135 16.93 10.13 -2.09
CA ASN A 135 16.14 11.34 -1.85
C ASN A 135 14.79 11.00 -1.17
N PRO A 136 14.82 10.68 0.15
CA PRO A 136 13.60 10.39 0.89
C PRO A 136 12.72 11.65 1.03
N PRO A 137 11.39 11.49 1.17
CA PRO A 137 10.49 12.61 1.47
C PRO A 137 10.79 13.19 2.86
N GLU A 138 10.42 14.45 3.07
CA GLU A 138 10.49 15.05 4.41
C GLU A 138 9.56 14.34 5.40
N SER A 139 9.91 14.34 6.68
CA SER A 139 9.23 13.52 7.70
C SER A 139 7.71 13.75 7.80
N TYR A 140 7.24 14.99 7.60
CA TYR A 140 5.82 15.33 7.60
C TYR A 140 5.05 14.83 6.38
N GLN A 141 5.76 14.45 5.30
CA GLN A 141 5.16 13.94 4.06
C GLN A 141 5.12 12.41 3.99
N VAL A 142 5.76 11.73 4.94
CA VAL A 142 5.96 10.26 4.88
C VAL A 142 4.67 9.48 4.77
N SER A 143 3.65 9.79 5.57
CA SER A 143 2.35 9.08 5.52
C SER A 143 1.66 9.25 4.18
N GLY A 144 1.62 10.47 3.65
CA GLY A 144 1.06 10.79 2.34
C GLY A 144 1.84 10.10 1.20
N TYR A 145 3.17 10.11 1.26
CA TYR A 145 4.03 9.42 0.30
C TYR A 145 3.75 7.91 0.28
N LEU A 146 3.70 7.27 1.44
CA LEU A 146 3.44 5.83 1.56
C LEU A 146 2.07 5.45 1.02
N ILE A 147 1.03 6.24 1.34
CA ILE A 147 -0.31 6.03 0.79
C ILE A 147 -0.32 6.23 -0.73
N ALA A 148 0.41 7.21 -1.25
CA ALA A 148 0.55 7.43 -2.69
C ALA A 148 1.25 6.25 -3.39
N CYS A 149 2.26 5.64 -2.76
CA CYS A 149 2.86 4.39 -3.25
C CYS A 149 1.82 3.27 -3.34
N ALA A 150 0.99 3.08 -2.30
CA ALA A 150 -0.04 2.02 -2.32
C ALA A 150 -1.15 2.29 -3.34
N TYR A 151 -1.51 3.54 -3.56
CA TYR A 151 -2.67 3.95 -4.37
C TYR A 151 -2.31 5.04 -5.39
N PRO A 152 -1.38 4.77 -6.32
CA PRO A 152 -0.95 5.77 -7.32
C PRO A 152 -2.10 6.23 -8.21
N ASP A 153 -3.08 5.36 -8.47
CA ASP A 153 -4.30 5.62 -9.23
C ASP A 153 -5.32 6.52 -8.49
N ARG A 154 -5.13 6.77 -7.20
CA ARG A 154 -6.01 7.59 -6.35
C ARG A 154 -5.42 8.93 -5.96
N ILE A 155 -4.25 9.28 -6.44
CA ILE A 155 -3.68 10.62 -6.27
C ILE A 155 -4.58 11.59 -7.03
N ALA A 156 -5.03 12.65 -6.33
CA ALA A 156 -6.00 13.59 -6.89
C ALA A 156 -5.44 15.01 -6.92
N ARG A 157 -5.68 15.71 -8.01
CA ARG A 157 -5.39 17.14 -8.16
C ARG A 157 -6.69 17.95 -8.10
N ARG A 158 -6.72 19.00 -7.28
CA ARG A 158 -7.85 19.92 -7.22
C ARG A 158 -7.96 20.71 -8.54
N ARG A 159 -9.18 20.81 -9.06
CA ARG A 159 -9.50 21.63 -10.23
C ARG A 159 -9.85 23.06 -9.82
N HIS A 160 -9.58 24.03 -10.69
CA HIS A 160 -9.95 25.44 -10.45
C HIS A 160 -11.45 25.66 -10.32
N ALA A 161 -12.27 24.89 -11.03
CA ALA A 161 -13.74 24.95 -11.02
C ALA A 161 -14.39 24.13 -9.88
N GLY A 162 -13.62 23.61 -8.93
CA GLY A 162 -14.09 22.71 -7.89
C GLY A 162 -13.99 21.23 -8.31
N GLY A 163 -14.06 20.31 -7.30
CA GLY A 163 -13.86 18.88 -7.51
C GLY A 163 -12.39 18.49 -7.70
N PHE A 164 -12.15 17.20 -7.90
CA PHE A 164 -10.82 16.63 -8.03
C PHE A 164 -10.70 15.82 -9.32
N GLN A 165 -9.50 15.72 -9.84
CA GLN A 165 -9.14 14.81 -10.92
C GLN A 165 -8.13 13.80 -10.41
N LEU A 166 -8.47 12.52 -10.48
CA LEU A 166 -7.58 11.42 -10.14
C LEU A 166 -6.50 11.24 -11.21
N SER A 167 -5.37 10.66 -10.82
CA SER A 167 -4.25 10.34 -11.73
C SER A 167 -4.66 9.43 -12.90
N ASN A 168 -5.70 8.59 -12.71
CA ASN A 168 -6.28 7.74 -13.76
C ASN A 168 -7.27 8.49 -14.69
N GLY A 169 -7.38 9.83 -14.60
CA GLY A 169 -8.23 10.67 -15.43
C GLY A 169 -9.70 10.77 -15.00
N ARG A 170 -10.14 9.98 -14.01
CA ARG A 170 -11.52 10.04 -13.51
C ARG A 170 -11.74 11.28 -12.65
N GLY A 171 -12.97 11.81 -12.68
CA GLY A 171 -13.41 12.86 -11.74
C GLY A 171 -13.79 12.25 -10.38
N ALA A 172 -13.53 12.98 -9.30
CA ALA A 172 -13.98 12.69 -7.95
C ALA A 172 -14.55 13.96 -7.31
#